data_e6926a197b0d666127ecc3482486cb37
#
_entry.id   e6926a197b0d666127ecc3482486cb37
#
_cell.length_a   1.000
_cell.length_b   1.000
_cell.length_c   1.000
_cell.angle_alpha   90.00
_cell.angle_beta   90.00
_cell.angle_gamma   90.00
#
_symmetry.space_group_name_H-M   'P 1'
#
loop_
_entity.id
_entity.type
_entity.pdbx_description
1 polymer ?
#
loop_
_entity_poly.entity_id
_entity_poly.type
_entity_poly.pdbx_seq_one_letter_code
_entity_poly.pdbx_strand_id
1 'polypeptide(L)'
;MLNRDLLYKTAENMGVKIDDDAFKRFDIYAELLFETNKKFNLTAITEPDDMTVKHFADCLSVFKYVDFKEGARLIDVGTGAGFPGLVLLLARPDLDVTFLDGTGKKLAFIESVLSKVGLNGNILHSRAEEAGKDPLYREKFDFATARAVASLPVLCEYCIPFIKKGGSFISMKSAFSDDEIFSASAALRILGGKTESDNVFDLVENTRRRILIIKKISQTPSKYPRASAKISKNPLG
;
A
#
# COMPACT_ATOMS: atom_id res chain seq x y z
N MET A 1 -5.67 -15.50 -16.07
CA MET A 1 -6.75 -14.50 -15.90
C MET A 1 -6.27 -13.08 -16.15
N LEU A 2 -5.08 -12.70 -15.69
CA LEU A 2 -4.47 -11.41 -16.04
C LEU A 2 -4.05 -11.38 -17.52
N ASN A 3 -4.13 -10.21 -18.13
CA ASN A 3 -3.57 -9.98 -19.46
C ASN A 3 -2.04 -9.84 -19.34
N ARG A 4 -1.33 -10.93 -19.66
CA ARG A 4 0.12 -11.03 -19.53
C ARG A 4 0.85 -9.95 -20.34
N ASP A 5 0.53 -9.85 -21.62
CA ASP A 5 1.21 -8.93 -22.53
C ASP A 5 1.01 -7.48 -22.10
N LEU A 6 -0.22 -7.15 -21.67
CA LEU A 6 -0.54 -5.82 -21.14
C LEU A 6 0.24 -5.52 -19.86
N LEU A 7 0.35 -6.48 -18.94
CA LEU A 7 1.09 -6.29 -17.68
C LEU A 7 2.58 -6.08 -17.94
N TYR A 8 3.19 -6.94 -18.76
CA TYR A 8 4.62 -6.82 -19.09
C TYR A 8 4.92 -5.52 -19.83
N LYS A 9 4.13 -5.16 -20.84
CA LYS A 9 4.27 -3.90 -21.57
C LYS A 9 4.15 -2.68 -20.64
N THR A 10 3.15 -2.69 -19.76
CA THR A 10 2.96 -1.58 -18.82
C THR A 10 4.09 -1.48 -17.81
N ALA A 11 4.58 -2.62 -17.29
CA ALA A 11 5.72 -2.66 -16.37
C ALA A 11 7.02 -2.20 -17.05
N GLU A 12 7.27 -2.65 -18.27
CA GLU A 12 8.44 -2.24 -19.07
C GLU A 12 8.46 -0.72 -19.31
N ASN A 13 7.32 -0.13 -19.67
CA ASN A 13 7.18 1.33 -19.84
C ASN A 13 7.51 2.12 -18.56
N MET A 14 7.35 1.50 -17.39
CA MET A 14 7.73 2.08 -16.10
C MET A 14 9.16 1.75 -15.69
N GLY A 15 9.88 0.92 -16.45
CA GLY A 15 11.21 0.42 -16.09
C GLY A 15 11.18 -0.66 -15.00
N VAL A 16 10.02 -1.28 -14.76
CA VAL A 16 9.84 -2.35 -13.77
C VAL A 16 9.95 -3.71 -14.44
N LYS A 17 10.83 -4.56 -13.92
CA LYS A 17 11.01 -5.93 -14.42
C LYS A 17 10.12 -6.90 -13.65
N ILE A 18 9.43 -7.77 -14.37
CA ILE A 18 8.63 -8.88 -13.84
C ILE A 18 9.21 -10.16 -14.42
N ASP A 19 9.52 -11.12 -13.56
CA ASP A 19 9.86 -12.47 -14.01
C ASP A 19 8.62 -13.36 -14.14
N ASP A 20 8.80 -14.51 -14.79
CA ASP A 20 7.69 -15.44 -15.02
C ASP A 20 7.13 -16.04 -13.74
N ASP A 21 7.92 -16.16 -12.69
CA ASP A 21 7.46 -16.68 -11.42
C ASP A 21 6.63 -15.65 -10.66
N ALA A 22 6.99 -14.37 -10.72
CA ALA A 22 6.15 -13.29 -10.21
C ALA A 22 4.81 -13.24 -10.96
N PHE A 23 4.84 -13.35 -12.30
CA PHE A 23 3.61 -13.38 -13.08
C PHE A 23 2.70 -14.55 -12.69
N LYS A 24 3.24 -15.77 -12.54
CA LYS A 24 2.45 -16.93 -12.08
C LYS A 24 1.78 -16.67 -10.73
N ARG A 25 2.51 -16.07 -9.78
CA ARG A 25 1.94 -15.69 -8.48
C ARG A 25 0.83 -14.65 -8.60
N PHE A 26 1.01 -13.65 -9.47
CA PHE A 26 -0.03 -12.65 -9.74
C PHE A 26 -1.29 -13.27 -10.36
N ASP A 27 -1.14 -14.19 -11.29
CA ASP A 27 -2.28 -14.82 -11.96
C ASP A 27 -3.08 -15.71 -10.99
N ILE A 28 -2.41 -16.47 -10.12
CA ILE A 28 -3.03 -17.20 -9.01
C ILE A 28 -3.81 -16.26 -8.09
N TYR A 29 -3.21 -15.13 -7.73
CA TYR A 29 -3.89 -14.13 -6.89
C TYR A 29 -5.12 -13.55 -7.58
N ALA A 30 -5.03 -13.20 -8.86
CA ALA A 30 -6.15 -12.66 -9.63
C ALA A 30 -7.31 -13.67 -9.76
N GLU A 31 -7.02 -14.96 -9.97
CA GLU A 31 -8.03 -16.02 -9.99
C GLU A 31 -8.75 -16.14 -8.65
N LEU A 32 -8.00 -16.20 -7.56
CA LEU A 32 -8.57 -16.28 -6.22
C LEU A 32 -9.39 -15.02 -5.88
N LEU A 33 -8.92 -13.84 -6.29
CA LEU A 33 -9.63 -12.58 -6.11
C LEU A 33 -10.97 -12.60 -6.85
N PHE A 34 -10.97 -13.01 -8.12
CA PHE A 34 -12.18 -13.12 -8.93
C PHE A 34 -13.20 -14.10 -8.32
N GLU A 35 -12.76 -15.29 -7.91
CA GLU A 35 -13.66 -16.28 -7.31
C GLU A 35 -14.20 -15.84 -5.94
N THR A 36 -13.36 -15.20 -5.13
CA THR A 36 -13.75 -14.73 -3.82
C THR A 36 -14.68 -13.52 -3.91
N ASN A 37 -14.47 -12.66 -4.91
CA ASN A 37 -15.28 -11.46 -5.13
C ASN A 37 -16.75 -11.78 -5.46
N LYS A 38 -17.03 -12.97 -6.02
CA LYS A 38 -18.40 -13.47 -6.24
C LYS A 38 -19.16 -13.70 -4.92
N LYS A 39 -18.45 -13.91 -3.82
CA LYS A 39 -19.03 -14.23 -2.50
C LYS A 39 -19.14 -13.00 -1.60
N PHE A 40 -18.17 -12.10 -1.67
CA PHE A 40 -18.16 -10.83 -0.95
C PHE A 40 -17.27 -9.80 -1.67
N ASN A 41 -17.70 -8.56 -1.67
CA ASN A 41 -17.07 -7.49 -2.43
C ASN A 41 -15.67 -7.14 -1.90
N LEU A 42 -14.63 -7.67 -2.54
CA LEU A 42 -13.23 -7.32 -2.30
C LEU A 42 -12.79 -6.13 -3.16
N THR A 43 -13.29 -6.08 -4.39
CA THR A 43 -13.01 -5.03 -5.37
C THR A 43 -14.20 -4.80 -6.30
N ALA A 44 -14.36 -3.56 -6.76
CA ALA A 44 -15.32 -3.22 -7.82
C ALA A 44 -14.76 -3.46 -9.23
N ILE A 45 -13.43 -3.69 -9.36
CA ILE A 45 -12.77 -3.92 -10.65
C ILE A 45 -12.72 -5.42 -10.92
N THR A 46 -13.47 -5.87 -11.93
CA THR A 46 -13.63 -7.29 -12.27
C THR A 46 -13.14 -7.64 -13.67
N GLU A 47 -13.09 -6.66 -14.59
CA GLU A 47 -12.63 -6.89 -15.95
C GLU A 47 -11.11 -7.17 -15.96
N PRO A 48 -10.65 -8.22 -16.71
CA PRO A 48 -9.25 -8.66 -16.67
C PRO A 48 -8.23 -7.57 -17.02
N ASP A 49 -8.46 -6.77 -18.04
CA ASP A 49 -7.55 -5.70 -18.46
C ASP A 49 -7.52 -4.57 -17.43
N ASP A 50 -8.68 -4.18 -16.91
CA ASP A 50 -8.78 -3.19 -15.84
C ASP A 50 -8.10 -3.66 -14.55
N MET A 51 -8.27 -4.92 -14.18
CA MET A 51 -7.60 -5.54 -13.03
C MET A 51 -6.08 -5.52 -13.25
N THR A 52 -5.62 -5.93 -14.44
CA THR A 52 -4.21 -5.93 -14.81
C THR A 52 -3.58 -4.56 -14.65
N VAL A 53 -4.23 -3.51 -15.17
CA VAL A 53 -3.70 -2.14 -15.13
C VAL A 53 -3.95 -1.47 -13.78
N LYS A 54 -5.22 -1.37 -13.36
CA LYS A 54 -5.63 -0.53 -12.21
C LYS A 54 -5.33 -1.16 -10.84
N HIS A 55 -5.01 -2.46 -10.81
CA HIS A 55 -4.56 -3.13 -9.59
C HIS A 55 -3.10 -3.53 -9.68
N PHE A 56 -2.70 -4.44 -10.56
CA PHE A 56 -1.35 -5.00 -10.54
C PHE A 56 -0.30 -4.01 -11.04
N ALA A 57 -0.43 -3.46 -12.24
CA ALA A 57 0.54 -2.50 -12.76
C ALA A 57 0.61 -1.22 -11.91
N ASP A 58 -0.55 -0.75 -11.41
CA ASP A 58 -0.61 0.39 -10.48
C ASP A 58 0.25 0.13 -9.23
N CYS A 59 0.13 -1.04 -8.60
CA CYS A 59 0.94 -1.41 -7.43
C CYS A 59 2.42 -1.56 -7.78
N LEU A 60 2.75 -2.18 -8.92
CA LEU A 60 4.13 -2.35 -9.38
C LEU A 60 4.84 -1.02 -9.67
N SER A 61 4.09 0.04 -9.97
CA SER A 61 4.66 1.38 -10.19
C SER A 61 5.46 1.91 -9.00
N VAL A 62 5.25 1.37 -7.80
CA VAL A 62 6.04 1.71 -6.60
C VAL A 62 7.53 1.43 -6.83
N PHE A 63 7.87 0.34 -7.51
CA PHE A 63 9.27 -0.03 -7.79
C PHE A 63 10.01 0.96 -8.70
N LYS A 64 9.30 1.80 -9.42
CA LYS A 64 9.92 2.89 -10.20
C LYS A 64 10.53 3.97 -9.31
N TYR A 65 10.00 4.16 -8.11
CA TYR A 65 10.35 5.30 -7.25
C TYR A 65 10.96 4.88 -5.91
N VAL A 66 10.86 3.59 -5.56
CA VAL A 66 11.34 3.07 -4.28
C VAL A 66 12.21 1.85 -4.50
N ASP A 67 13.44 1.93 -4.05
CA ASP A 67 14.36 0.79 -3.99
C ASP A 67 14.27 0.14 -2.60
N PHE A 68 13.68 -1.04 -2.55
CA PHE A 68 13.56 -1.84 -1.33
C PHE A 68 14.82 -2.65 -1.11
N LYS A 69 15.47 -2.45 0.03
CA LYS A 69 16.56 -3.34 0.46
C LYS A 69 16.03 -4.74 0.71
N GLU A 70 16.88 -5.74 0.55
CA GLU A 70 16.56 -7.12 0.89
C GLU A 70 16.10 -7.22 2.35
N GLY A 71 15.02 -7.96 2.60
CA GLY A 71 14.42 -8.10 3.92
C GLY A 71 13.78 -6.84 4.49
N ALA A 72 13.52 -5.80 3.67
CA ALA A 72 12.89 -4.57 4.14
C ALA A 72 11.51 -4.86 4.74
N ARG A 73 11.25 -4.28 5.91
CA ARG A 73 9.99 -4.42 6.63
C ARG A 73 8.98 -3.40 6.11
N LEU A 74 7.89 -3.91 5.56
CA LEU A 74 6.80 -3.12 5.00
C LEU A 74 5.49 -3.39 5.76
N ILE A 75 4.75 -2.34 6.12
CA ILE A 75 3.36 -2.48 6.59
C ILE A 75 2.41 -1.88 5.56
N ASP A 76 1.42 -2.67 5.13
CA ASP A 76 0.35 -2.21 4.24
C ASP A 76 -0.90 -1.88 5.06
N VAL A 77 -1.18 -0.58 5.21
CA VAL A 77 -2.19 -0.04 6.14
C VAL A 77 -3.54 0.08 5.45
N GLY A 78 -4.52 -0.69 5.94
CA GLY A 78 -5.81 -0.83 5.29
C GLY A 78 -5.68 -1.62 3.99
N THR A 79 -4.96 -2.73 4.05
CA THR A 79 -4.55 -3.53 2.89
C THR A 79 -5.70 -4.00 2.01
N GLY A 80 -6.92 -4.09 2.55
CA GLY A 80 -8.09 -4.52 1.80
C GLY A 80 -7.95 -5.92 1.22
N ALA A 81 -8.06 -6.03 -0.08
CA ALA A 81 -7.82 -7.28 -0.80
C ALA A 81 -6.31 -7.61 -0.99
N GLY A 82 -5.40 -6.81 -0.42
CA GLY A 82 -3.95 -7.01 -0.52
C GLY A 82 -3.24 -6.00 -1.42
N PHE A 83 -3.84 -4.86 -1.72
CA PHE A 83 -3.25 -3.85 -2.59
C PHE A 83 -2.77 -2.62 -1.81
N PRO A 84 -1.49 -2.23 -1.91
CA PRO A 84 -0.47 -2.77 -2.80
C PRO A 84 0.37 -3.91 -2.20
N GLY A 85 0.33 -4.14 -0.87
CA GLY A 85 1.28 -4.94 -0.14
C GLY A 85 1.49 -6.36 -0.69
N LEU A 86 0.39 -7.05 -1.08
CA LEU A 86 0.49 -8.41 -1.60
C LEU A 86 1.13 -8.43 -2.99
N VAL A 87 0.82 -7.47 -3.88
CA VAL A 87 1.48 -7.38 -5.19
C VAL A 87 2.98 -7.14 -5.03
N LEU A 88 3.38 -6.26 -4.08
CA LEU A 88 4.79 -6.00 -3.80
C LEU A 88 5.51 -7.25 -3.27
N LEU A 89 4.89 -8.00 -2.37
CA LEU A 89 5.45 -9.26 -1.85
C LEU A 89 5.55 -10.34 -2.93
N LEU A 90 4.53 -10.47 -3.80
CA LEU A 90 4.54 -11.45 -4.89
C LEU A 90 5.62 -11.14 -5.94
N ALA A 91 5.95 -9.86 -6.14
CA ALA A 91 7.05 -9.43 -7.01
C ALA A 91 8.44 -9.54 -6.32
N ARG A 92 8.51 -9.31 -5.01
CA ARG A 92 9.73 -9.32 -4.19
C ARG A 92 9.51 -10.18 -2.94
N PRO A 93 9.65 -11.51 -3.08
CA PRO A 93 9.41 -12.48 -1.99
C PRO A 93 10.34 -12.35 -0.79
N ASP A 94 11.40 -11.57 -0.92
CA ASP A 94 12.35 -11.24 0.15
C ASP A 94 11.83 -10.16 1.12
N LEU A 95 10.74 -9.45 0.79
CA LEU A 95 10.18 -8.44 1.68
C LEU A 95 9.47 -9.06 2.90
N ASP A 96 9.65 -8.46 4.08
CA ASP A 96 8.89 -8.79 5.29
C ASP A 96 7.63 -7.91 5.36
N VAL A 97 6.51 -8.41 4.82
CA VAL A 97 5.27 -7.65 4.69
C VAL A 97 4.29 -7.98 5.80
N THR A 98 3.77 -6.93 6.45
CA THR A 98 2.65 -6.99 7.41
C THR A 98 1.40 -6.39 6.78
N PHE A 99 0.33 -7.17 6.70
CA PHE A 99 -0.97 -6.79 6.16
C PHE A 99 -1.89 -6.38 7.30
N LEU A 100 -2.20 -5.08 7.40
CA LEU A 100 -3.06 -4.53 8.44
C LEU A 100 -4.44 -4.16 7.88
N ASP A 101 -5.49 -4.76 8.41
CA ASP A 101 -6.90 -4.36 8.14
C ASP A 101 -7.79 -4.62 9.36
N GLY A 102 -8.81 -3.79 9.53
CA GLY A 102 -9.84 -3.99 10.56
C GLY A 102 -10.87 -5.07 10.22
N THR A 103 -10.78 -5.72 9.06
CA THR A 103 -11.76 -6.67 8.54
C THR A 103 -11.17 -8.06 8.38
N GLY A 104 -11.44 -8.97 9.31
CA GLY A 104 -10.86 -10.31 9.33
C GLY A 104 -11.10 -11.12 8.04
N LYS A 105 -12.26 -10.96 7.38
CA LYS A 105 -12.56 -11.66 6.11
C LYS A 105 -11.58 -11.28 4.98
N LYS A 106 -11.13 -10.03 4.94
CA LYS A 106 -10.13 -9.56 3.94
C LYS A 106 -8.76 -10.16 4.24
N LEU A 107 -8.38 -10.22 5.49
CA LEU A 107 -7.13 -10.83 5.93
C LEU A 107 -7.11 -12.34 5.67
N ALA A 108 -8.20 -13.05 5.95
CA ALA A 108 -8.33 -14.47 5.61
C ALA A 108 -8.20 -14.74 4.09
N PHE A 109 -8.66 -13.81 3.25
CA PHE A 109 -8.43 -13.88 1.82
C PHE A 109 -6.93 -13.77 1.50
N ILE A 110 -6.21 -12.81 2.09
CA ILE A 110 -4.75 -12.66 1.90
C ILE A 110 -4.01 -13.92 2.35
N GLU A 111 -4.34 -14.49 3.50
CA GLU A 111 -3.77 -15.76 3.99
C GLU A 111 -3.99 -16.89 2.98
N SER A 112 -5.17 -16.97 2.36
CA SER A 112 -5.46 -17.99 1.35
C SER A 112 -4.60 -17.83 0.10
N VAL A 113 -4.31 -16.60 -0.34
CA VAL A 113 -3.41 -16.34 -1.46
C VAL A 113 -1.98 -16.72 -1.08
N LEU A 114 -1.48 -16.25 0.07
CA LEU A 114 -0.13 -16.55 0.56
C LEU A 114 0.11 -18.06 0.63
N SER A 115 -0.83 -18.82 1.21
CA SER A 115 -0.77 -20.28 1.27
C SER A 115 -0.72 -20.90 -0.12
N LYS A 116 -1.51 -20.41 -1.07
CA LYS A 116 -1.58 -20.95 -2.43
C LYS A 116 -0.32 -20.72 -3.24
N VAL A 117 0.35 -19.59 -3.03
CA VAL A 117 1.60 -19.25 -3.73
C VAL A 117 2.85 -19.69 -2.97
N GLY A 118 2.72 -20.24 -1.76
CA GLY A 118 3.84 -20.74 -0.95
C GLY A 118 4.72 -19.62 -0.39
N LEU A 119 4.18 -18.44 -0.10
CA LEU A 119 4.89 -17.32 0.51
C LEU A 119 4.39 -17.05 1.93
N ASN A 120 5.23 -16.38 2.72
CA ASN A 120 4.91 -15.95 4.07
C ASN A 120 4.65 -14.44 4.10
N GLY A 121 3.73 -14.02 4.98
CA GLY A 121 3.44 -12.63 5.29
C GLY A 121 2.76 -12.54 6.65
N ASN A 122 2.92 -11.41 7.33
CA ASN A 122 2.37 -11.21 8.67
C ASN A 122 0.96 -10.64 8.57
N ILE A 123 0.00 -11.27 9.23
CA ILE A 123 -1.39 -10.81 9.29
C ILE A 123 -1.62 -10.07 10.59
N LEU A 124 -2.13 -8.83 10.49
CA LEU A 124 -2.45 -8.00 11.66
C LEU A 124 -3.91 -7.54 11.59
N HIS A 125 -4.78 -8.25 12.32
CA HIS A 125 -6.18 -7.88 12.47
C HIS A 125 -6.33 -6.83 13.58
N SER A 126 -6.29 -5.57 13.21
CA SER A 126 -6.41 -4.44 14.13
C SER A 126 -6.85 -3.18 13.40
N ARG A 127 -7.25 -2.16 14.15
CA ARG A 127 -7.38 -0.80 13.63
C ARG A 127 -6.00 -0.13 13.59
N ALA A 128 -5.75 0.69 12.55
CA ALA A 128 -4.45 1.34 12.38
C ALA A 128 -4.06 2.23 13.57
N GLU A 129 -5.05 2.94 14.15
CA GLU A 129 -4.84 3.80 15.32
C GLU A 129 -4.57 3.05 16.62
N GLU A 130 -4.96 1.79 16.70
CA GLU A 130 -4.66 0.90 17.83
C GLU A 130 -3.26 0.29 17.67
N ALA A 131 -3.02 -0.36 16.54
CA ALA A 131 -1.72 -0.95 16.22
C ALA A 131 -0.57 0.08 16.20
N GLY A 132 -0.83 1.32 15.73
CA GLY A 132 0.16 2.41 15.71
C GLY A 132 0.59 2.92 17.08
N LYS A 133 -0.11 2.52 18.16
CA LYS A 133 0.29 2.77 19.56
C LYS A 133 1.01 1.60 20.19
N ASP A 134 0.84 0.40 19.64
CA ASP A 134 1.45 -0.82 20.17
C ASP A 134 2.97 -0.77 19.95
N PRO A 135 3.80 -0.91 21.01
CA PRO A 135 5.26 -0.94 20.91
C PRO A 135 5.82 -2.04 19.99
N LEU A 136 5.05 -3.10 19.72
CA LEU A 136 5.43 -4.17 18.80
C LEU A 136 5.48 -3.68 17.35
N TYR A 137 4.66 -2.70 17.00
CA TYR A 137 4.52 -2.22 15.61
C TYR A 137 4.97 -0.77 15.42
N ARG A 138 4.85 0.04 16.49
CA ARG A 138 5.21 1.46 16.44
C ARG A 138 6.69 1.67 16.12
N GLU A 139 6.96 2.46 15.07
CA GLU A 139 8.32 2.82 14.61
C GLU A 139 9.23 1.60 14.34
N LYS A 140 8.65 0.52 13.80
CA LYS A 140 9.35 -0.75 13.52
C LYS A 140 9.58 -1.02 12.02
N PHE A 141 8.88 -0.33 11.13
CA PHE A 141 8.89 -0.61 9.71
C PHE A 141 9.81 0.34 8.94
N ASP A 142 10.45 -0.19 7.90
CA ASP A 142 11.21 0.61 6.94
C ASP A 142 10.26 1.44 6.06
N PHE A 143 9.14 0.81 5.69
CA PHE A 143 8.13 1.41 4.84
C PHE A 143 6.72 1.15 5.38
N ALA A 144 5.83 2.12 5.13
CA ALA A 144 4.40 1.91 5.18
C ALA A 144 3.80 2.24 3.81
N THR A 145 2.79 1.48 3.39
CA THR A 145 1.99 1.77 2.19
C THR A 145 0.54 1.96 2.56
N ALA A 146 -0.17 2.75 1.76
CA ALA A 146 -1.63 2.81 1.79
C ALA A 146 -2.17 3.24 0.42
N ARG A 147 -3.29 2.62 0.00
CA ARG A 147 -3.99 2.92 -1.23
C ARG A 147 -5.50 2.98 -1.00
N ALA A 148 -6.16 4.07 -1.44
CA ALA A 148 -7.62 4.23 -1.43
C ALA A 148 -8.29 4.06 -0.05
N VAL A 149 -7.59 4.40 1.06
CA VAL A 149 -8.12 4.25 2.43
C VAL A 149 -8.80 5.53 2.92
N ALA A 150 -8.13 6.70 2.76
CA ALA A 150 -8.62 7.99 3.27
C ALA A 150 -7.90 9.18 2.60
N SER A 151 -8.26 10.41 3.01
CA SER A 151 -7.50 11.61 2.63
C SER A 151 -6.07 11.59 3.18
N LEU A 152 -5.15 12.32 2.54
CA LEU A 152 -3.73 12.29 2.91
C LEU A 152 -3.44 12.72 4.36
N PRO A 153 -4.07 13.77 4.92
CA PRO A 153 -3.87 14.12 6.34
C PRO A 153 -4.25 12.97 7.29
N VAL A 154 -5.33 12.25 6.99
CA VAL A 154 -5.77 11.07 7.75
C VAL A 154 -4.78 9.91 7.59
N LEU A 155 -4.34 9.63 6.35
CA LEU A 155 -3.36 8.59 6.07
C LEU A 155 -2.02 8.85 6.77
N CYS A 156 -1.57 10.11 6.84
CA CYS A 156 -0.37 10.47 7.57
C CYS A 156 -0.46 10.03 9.04
N GLU A 157 -1.60 10.24 9.68
CA GLU A 157 -1.77 9.85 11.09
C GLU A 157 -1.90 8.33 11.28
N TYR A 158 -2.43 7.61 10.29
CA TYR A 158 -2.48 6.14 10.33
C TYR A 158 -1.15 5.47 10.00
N CYS A 159 -0.34 6.03 9.07
CA CYS A 159 0.83 5.34 8.52
C CYS A 159 2.16 5.76 9.17
N ILE A 160 2.37 7.07 9.42
CA ILE A 160 3.66 7.58 9.91
C ILE A 160 4.07 7.00 11.27
N PRO A 161 3.15 6.72 12.22
CA PRO A 161 3.53 6.12 13.51
C PRO A 161 4.19 4.74 13.41
N PHE A 162 3.98 3.97 12.35
CA PHE A 162 4.61 2.66 12.15
C PHE A 162 6.06 2.75 11.69
N ILE A 163 6.44 3.87 11.06
CA ILE A 163 7.70 4.00 10.34
C ILE A 163 8.81 4.41 11.29
N LYS A 164 9.95 3.71 11.23
CA LYS A 164 11.17 4.09 11.96
C LYS A 164 11.77 5.38 11.39
N LYS A 165 12.53 6.12 12.19
CA LYS A 165 13.27 7.28 11.68
C LYS A 165 14.18 6.86 10.53
N GLY A 166 14.12 7.58 9.42
CA GLY A 166 14.83 7.27 8.18
C GLY A 166 14.07 6.35 7.22
N GLY A 167 12.93 5.78 7.62
CA GLY A 167 12.01 5.06 6.75
C GLY A 167 11.07 5.99 5.98
N SER A 168 10.14 5.43 5.18
CA SER A 168 9.26 6.25 4.33
C SER A 168 7.83 5.72 4.27
N PHE A 169 6.86 6.63 4.22
CA PHE A 169 5.48 6.34 3.86
C PHE A 169 5.31 6.54 2.34
N ILE A 170 4.78 5.52 1.67
CA ILE A 170 4.51 5.47 0.24
C ILE A 170 3.00 5.61 0.07
N SER A 171 2.52 6.79 -0.30
CA SER A 171 1.10 7.07 -0.51
C SER A 171 0.77 6.99 -1.98
N MET A 172 -0.08 6.02 -2.35
CA MET A 172 -0.59 5.85 -3.71
C MET A 172 -1.92 6.59 -3.88
N LYS A 173 -1.96 7.56 -4.79
CA LYS A 173 -3.10 8.44 -5.03
C LYS A 173 -3.45 8.57 -6.51
N SER A 174 -4.67 9.04 -6.80
CA SER A 174 -4.99 9.62 -8.11
C SER A 174 -4.22 10.93 -8.30
N ALA A 175 -4.05 11.36 -9.56
CA ALA A 175 -3.33 12.61 -9.86
C ALA A 175 -4.05 13.88 -9.33
N PHE A 176 -5.35 13.77 -9.04
CA PHE A 176 -6.18 14.89 -8.58
C PHE A 176 -6.16 15.04 -7.04
N SER A 177 -4.98 15.29 -6.47
CA SER A 177 -4.81 15.36 -5.02
C SER A 177 -3.94 16.54 -4.53
N ASP A 178 -3.84 17.62 -5.32
CA ASP A 178 -2.99 18.77 -4.95
C ASP A 178 -3.45 19.43 -3.66
N ASP A 179 -4.76 19.66 -3.49
CA ASP A 179 -5.32 20.22 -2.26
C ASP A 179 -5.08 19.33 -1.03
N GLU A 180 -5.12 18.01 -1.23
CA GLU A 180 -4.81 17.07 -0.14
C GLU A 180 -3.35 17.14 0.30
N ILE A 181 -2.41 17.35 -0.64
CA ILE A 181 -0.99 17.47 -0.32
C ILE A 181 -0.74 18.73 0.50
N PHE A 182 -1.33 19.85 0.08
CA PHE A 182 -1.22 21.10 0.82
C PHE A 182 -1.80 20.96 2.23
N SER A 183 -3.02 20.39 2.35
CA SER A 183 -3.69 20.16 3.64
C SER A 183 -2.93 19.22 4.56
N ALA A 184 -2.10 18.28 4.03
CA ALA A 184 -1.33 17.36 4.83
C ALA A 184 -0.04 17.96 5.44
N SER A 185 0.35 19.17 5.05
CA SER A 185 1.62 19.78 5.49
C SER A 185 1.72 19.94 7.01
N ALA A 186 0.62 20.29 7.67
CA ALA A 186 0.58 20.37 9.14
C ALA A 186 0.67 18.97 9.78
N ALA A 187 -0.03 17.98 9.23
CA ALA A 187 0.04 16.59 9.70
C ALA A 187 1.47 16.05 9.60
N LEU A 188 2.15 16.25 8.47
CA LEU A 188 3.53 15.82 8.26
C LEU A 188 4.46 16.41 9.31
N ARG A 189 4.41 17.73 9.52
CA ARG A 189 5.24 18.41 10.52
C ARG A 189 5.03 17.87 11.93
N ILE A 190 3.76 17.66 12.31
CA ILE A 190 3.37 17.17 13.65
C ILE A 190 3.83 15.72 13.86
N LEU A 191 3.69 14.88 12.85
CA LEU A 191 3.95 13.45 12.93
C LEU A 191 5.42 13.07 12.68
N GLY A 192 6.26 14.05 12.32
CA GLY A 192 7.67 13.85 12.05
C GLY A 192 7.97 13.37 10.62
N GLY A 193 7.07 13.66 9.67
CA GLY A 193 7.25 13.39 8.25
C GLY A 193 7.68 14.62 7.44
N LYS A 194 8.28 14.38 6.27
CA LYS A 194 8.59 15.39 5.27
C LYS A 194 8.41 14.78 3.87
N THR A 195 7.75 15.48 2.98
CA THR A 195 7.69 15.04 1.56
C THR A 195 9.09 15.01 0.99
N GLU A 196 9.51 13.84 0.51
CA GLU A 196 10.79 13.59 -0.15
C GLU A 196 10.64 13.70 -1.67
N SER A 197 9.58 13.11 -2.22
CA SER A 197 9.24 13.24 -3.63
C SER A 197 7.73 13.16 -3.86
N ASP A 198 7.31 13.79 -4.95
CA ASP A 198 5.95 13.81 -5.45
C ASP A 198 5.98 13.49 -6.94
N ASN A 199 5.54 12.28 -7.28
CA ASN A 199 5.73 11.71 -8.61
C ASN A 199 4.37 11.51 -9.28
N VAL A 200 4.08 12.34 -10.28
CA VAL A 200 2.90 12.22 -11.15
C VAL A 200 3.32 11.56 -12.45
N PHE A 201 2.58 10.53 -12.89
CA PHE A 201 2.88 9.78 -14.10
C PHE A 201 1.61 9.19 -14.72
N ASP A 202 1.69 8.87 -16.00
CA ASP A 202 0.64 8.12 -16.68
C ASP A 202 0.98 6.61 -16.61
N LEU A 203 0.08 5.85 -15.99
CA LEU A 203 0.21 4.40 -15.89
C LEU A 203 -0.02 3.75 -17.26
N VAL A 204 -1.10 4.15 -17.90
CA VAL A 204 -1.44 3.96 -19.33
C VAL A 204 -2.15 5.23 -19.79
N GLU A 205 -2.43 5.34 -21.08
CA GLU A 205 -3.14 6.50 -21.64
C GLU A 205 -4.40 6.84 -20.83
N ASN A 206 -4.56 8.09 -20.46
CA ASN A 206 -5.68 8.63 -19.65
C ASN A 206 -5.79 8.05 -18.23
N THR A 207 -4.77 7.36 -17.73
CA THR A 207 -4.78 6.79 -16.36
C THR A 207 -3.65 7.38 -15.52
N ARG A 208 -3.80 8.64 -15.13
CA ARG A 208 -2.85 9.35 -14.27
C ARG A 208 -2.83 8.84 -12.85
N ARG A 209 -1.63 8.71 -12.32
CA ARG A 209 -1.34 8.29 -10.94
C ARG A 209 -0.34 9.21 -10.28
N ARG A 210 -0.30 9.12 -8.94
CA ARG A 210 0.61 9.88 -8.10
C ARG A 210 1.14 9.00 -6.98
N ILE A 211 2.45 9.00 -6.81
CA ILE A 211 3.12 8.36 -5.68
C ILE A 211 3.88 9.44 -4.91
N LEU A 212 3.45 9.65 -3.66
CA LEU A 212 4.15 10.51 -2.72
C LEU A 212 5.04 9.66 -1.83
N ILE A 213 6.32 10.05 -1.74
CA ILE A 213 7.26 9.49 -0.79
C ILE A 213 7.43 10.48 0.36
N ILE A 214 7.05 10.07 1.56
CA ILE A 214 7.12 10.88 2.76
C ILE A 214 8.14 10.28 3.71
N LYS A 215 9.27 10.96 3.87
CA LYS A 215 10.37 10.53 4.74
C LYS A 215 10.05 10.78 6.20
N LYS A 216 10.31 9.81 7.06
CA LYS A 216 10.26 9.97 8.52
C LYS A 216 11.55 10.61 9.02
N ILE A 217 11.48 11.87 9.45
CA ILE A 217 12.66 12.65 9.87
C ILE A 217 12.82 12.73 11.40
N SER A 218 11.73 12.57 12.15
CA SER A 218 11.74 12.59 13.62
C SER A 218 10.71 11.62 14.20
N GLN A 219 10.80 11.33 15.50
CA GLN A 219 9.83 10.49 16.21
C GLN A 219 8.43 11.12 16.19
N THR A 220 7.41 10.28 16.03
CA THR A 220 6.02 10.71 16.17
C THR A 220 5.71 10.87 17.67
N PRO A 221 5.15 12.03 18.11
CA PRO A 221 4.78 12.22 19.51
C PRO A 221 3.83 11.11 20.02
N SER A 222 3.98 10.67 21.25
CA SER A 222 3.27 9.51 21.83
C SER A 222 1.74 9.64 21.86
N LYS A 223 1.22 10.87 21.83
CA LYS A 223 -0.23 11.16 21.74
C LYS A 223 -0.86 10.77 20.39
N TYR A 224 -0.04 10.48 19.37
CA TYR A 224 -0.48 10.04 18.04
C TYR A 224 -0.14 8.56 17.80
N PRO A 225 -0.98 7.84 17.02
CA PRO A 225 -2.24 8.29 16.41
C PRO A 225 -3.34 8.54 17.45
N ARG A 226 -4.26 9.46 17.14
CA ARG A 226 -5.47 9.70 17.94
C ARG A 226 -6.49 8.58 17.71
N ALA A 227 -7.61 8.59 18.44
CA ALA A 227 -8.73 7.68 18.17
C ALA A 227 -9.35 7.99 16.79
N SER A 228 -9.81 6.95 16.07
CA SER A 228 -10.33 7.03 14.70
C SER A 228 -11.40 8.12 14.51
N ALA A 229 -12.38 8.19 15.42
CA ALA A 229 -13.44 9.19 15.37
C ALA A 229 -12.89 10.64 15.40
N LYS A 230 -11.79 10.89 16.14
CA LYS A 230 -11.14 12.19 16.20
C LYS A 230 -10.33 12.47 14.93
N ILE A 231 -9.66 11.45 14.38
CA ILE A 231 -8.90 11.57 13.14
C ILE A 231 -9.84 11.93 11.98
N SER A 232 -10.94 11.19 11.82
CA SER A 232 -11.88 11.37 10.72
C SER A 232 -12.67 12.68 10.81
N LYS A 233 -13.08 13.07 12.03
CA LYS A 233 -13.88 14.28 12.25
C LYS A 233 -13.04 15.57 12.17
N ASN A 234 -11.78 15.49 12.57
CA ASN A 234 -10.88 16.65 12.66
C ASN A 234 -9.45 16.22 12.28
N PRO A 235 -9.17 15.98 10.97
CA PRO A 235 -7.84 15.65 10.49
C PRO A 235 -6.79 16.68 10.91
N LEU A 236 -5.53 16.27 10.96
CA LEU A 236 -4.40 17.17 11.18
C LEU A 236 -4.14 17.94 9.88
N GLY A 237 -4.63 19.15 9.77
CA GLY A 237 -4.47 20.01 8.59
C GLY A 237 -4.76 21.46 8.90
#